data_688a6963e586287ac62a74b05840ff82
#
_entry.id   688a6963e586287ac62a74b05840ff82
#
_cell.length_a   1.000
_cell.length_b   1.000
_cell.length_c   1.000
_cell.angle_alpha   90.00
_cell.angle_beta   90.00
_cell.angle_gamma   90.00
#
_symmetry.space_group_name_H-M   'P 1'
#
loop_
_entity.id
_entity.type
_entity.pdbx_description
1 polymer ?
#
loop_
_entity_poly.entity_id
_entity_poly.type
_entity_poly.pdbx_seq_one_letter_code
_entity_poly.pdbx_strand_id
1 'polypeptide(L)'
;MNKKELKEFLDAKVEQYNRPDFITSDPIQIPHRFSKKEDIEIAGFLSATIAWGNRKSIINNANRMMQLLDNSPYDFIINHQEQDLEKLEPFVHRTFNGLDFITFIKSLKHIYKNHNGLEAIFATHAENDSLQKAIHFFKQSFFEIEHLQRTQKHVSDPLKNSAAKRINMFLRWMVRNDNTGVDFGIWKTLSPSQLSCPLDVHSGNVARKLGLLQRKKNDGKALTELDNALRKMDKNDPVKYDFALFGLGVFEGF
;
A
#
# COMPACT_ATOMS: atom_id res chain seq x y z
N MET A 1 21.62 -21.31 -6.55
CA MET A 1 20.30 -21.99 -6.51
C MET A 1 19.73 -22.09 -7.92
N ASN A 2 19.18 -23.24 -8.28
CA ASN A 2 18.38 -23.37 -9.47
C ASN A 2 16.96 -22.79 -9.22
N LYS A 3 16.12 -22.70 -10.26
CA LYS A 3 14.79 -22.06 -10.14
C LYS A 3 13.87 -22.75 -9.14
N LYS A 4 13.93 -24.08 -9.03
CA LYS A 4 13.10 -24.86 -8.10
C LYS A 4 13.55 -24.61 -6.66
N GLU A 5 14.84 -24.71 -6.39
CA GLU A 5 15.43 -24.43 -5.08
C GLU A 5 15.14 -22.99 -4.61
N LEU A 6 15.22 -22.01 -5.53
CA LEU A 6 14.90 -20.63 -5.21
C LEU A 6 13.44 -20.45 -4.81
N LYS A 7 12.51 -21.11 -5.54
CA LYS A 7 11.09 -21.07 -5.19
C LYS A 7 10.84 -21.69 -3.83
N GLU A 8 11.37 -22.89 -3.58
CA GLU A 8 11.24 -23.62 -2.29
C GLU A 8 11.79 -22.76 -1.13
N PHE A 9 12.96 -22.14 -1.33
CA PHE A 9 13.55 -21.23 -0.34
C PHE A 9 12.64 -20.03 -0.05
N LEU A 10 12.10 -19.39 -1.08
CA LEU A 10 11.22 -18.23 -0.89
C LEU A 10 9.85 -18.61 -0.31
N ASP A 11 9.29 -19.76 -0.69
CA ASP A 11 8.07 -20.28 -0.06
C ASP A 11 8.26 -20.52 1.45
N ALA A 12 9.38 -21.12 1.86
CA ALA A 12 9.71 -21.28 3.28
C ALA A 12 9.86 -19.93 4.01
N LYS A 13 10.42 -18.90 3.35
CA LYS A 13 10.52 -17.56 3.91
C LYS A 13 9.16 -16.85 3.98
N VAL A 14 8.26 -17.10 3.03
CA VAL A 14 6.87 -16.63 3.14
C VAL A 14 6.21 -17.23 4.37
N GLU A 15 6.29 -18.53 4.59
CA GLU A 15 5.75 -19.20 5.77
C GLU A 15 6.34 -18.66 7.09
N GLN A 16 7.63 -18.29 7.07
CA GLN A 16 8.31 -17.74 8.23
C GLN A 16 7.81 -16.35 8.60
N TYR A 17 7.55 -15.46 7.62
CA TYR A 17 7.28 -14.03 7.84
C TYR A 17 5.81 -13.65 7.69
N ASN A 18 5.02 -14.40 6.93
CA ASN A 18 3.59 -14.13 6.76
C ASN A 18 2.78 -14.73 7.90
N ARG A 19 2.93 -14.16 9.09
CA ARG A 19 2.30 -14.61 10.36
C ARG A 19 1.73 -13.40 11.13
N PRO A 20 0.76 -13.60 12.03
CA PRO A 20 0.19 -12.51 12.83
C PRO A 20 1.22 -11.67 13.60
N ASP A 21 2.34 -12.23 14.00
CA ASP A 21 3.44 -11.50 14.67
C ASP A 21 4.00 -10.37 13.81
N PHE A 22 3.93 -10.50 12.48
CA PHE A 22 4.32 -9.44 11.54
C PHE A 22 3.53 -8.15 11.77
N ILE A 23 2.24 -8.26 12.09
CA ILE A 23 1.32 -7.14 12.28
C ILE A 23 1.83 -6.18 13.35
N THR A 24 2.33 -6.69 14.47
CA THR A 24 2.71 -5.89 15.64
C THR A 24 3.80 -4.87 15.36
N SER A 25 4.65 -5.13 14.38
CA SER A 25 5.78 -4.29 14.02
C SER A 25 5.61 -3.52 12.72
N ASP A 26 4.48 -3.68 12.01
CA ASP A 26 4.25 -3.09 10.69
C ASP A 26 3.11 -2.05 10.72
N PRO A 27 3.11 -1.02 9.85
CA PRO A 27 2.00 -0.06 9.75
C PRO A 27 0.63 -0.70 9.48
N ILE A 28 0.57 -1.93 8.98
CA ILE A 28 -0.69 -2.68 8.80
C ILE A 28 -1.45 -2.86 10.12
N GLN A 29 -0.78 -2.77 11.29
CA GLN A 29 -1.44 -2.82 12.59
C GLN A 29 -2.51 -1.74 12.77
N ILE A 30 -2.42 -0.63 12.05
CA ILE A 30 -3.36 0.48 12.19
C ILE A 30 -4.74 0.10 11.65
N PRO A 31 -4.89 -0.35 10.38
CA PRO A 31 -6.18 -0.81 9.89
C PRO A 31 -6.71 -2.06 10.63
N HIS A 32 -5.85 -2.89 11.24
CA HIS A 32 -6.28 -4.02 12.07
C HIS A 32 -7.05 -3.62 13.35
N ARG A 33 -7.08 -2.34 13.70
CA ARG A 33 -7.88 -1.83 14.84
C ARG A 33 -9.36 -1.67 14.50
N PHE A 34 -9.74 -1.77 13.24
CA PHE A 34 -11.07 -1.52 12.75
C PHE A 34 -11.73 -2.80 12.23
N SER A 35 -13.06 -2.83 12.26
CA SER A 35 -13.87 -3.94 11.74
C SER A 35 -14.75 -3.56 10.55
N LYS A 36 -15.09 -2.27 10.43
CA LYS A 36 -15.85 -1.75 9.30
C LYS A 36 -14.96 -1.65 8.08
N LYS A 37 -15.43 -2.13 6.91
CA LYS A 37 -14.66 -2.16 5.65
C LYS A 37 -14.06 -0.80 5.31
N GLU A 38 -14.87 0.24 5.31
CA GLU A 38 -14.46 1.59 4.92
C GLU A 38 -13.43 2.18 5.90
N ASP A 39 -13.54 1.87 7.20
CA ASP A 39 -12.55 2.29 8.20
C ASP A 39 -11.21 1.58 7.97
N ILE A 40 -11.22 0.27 7.65
CA ILE A 40 -10.02 -0.50 7.29
C ILE A 40 -9.37 0.08 6.03
N GLU A 41 -10.16 0.37 5.00
CA GLU A 41 -9.69 0.97 3.73
C GLU A 41 -9.00 2.30 3.97
N ILE A 42 -9.63 3.22 4.69
CA ILE A 42 -9.13 4.56 4.96
C ILE A 42 -7.89 4.51 5.84
N ALA A 43 -7.96 3.75 6.94
CA ALA A 43 -6.83 3.59 7.84
C ALA A 43 -5.63 2.95 7.12
N GLY A 44 -5.88 1.96 6.27
CA GLY A 44 -4.86 1.32 5.42
C GLY A 44 -4.25 2.30 4.43
N PHE A 45 -5.07 3.04 3.69
CA PHE A 45 -4.61 4.01 2.70
C PHE A 45 -3.77 5.13 3.32
N LEU A 46 -4.24 5.73 4.41
CA LEU A 46 -3.52 6.80 5.10
C LEU A 46 -2.21 6.30 5.72
N SER A 47 -2.23 5.13 6.37
CA SER A 47 -1.02 4.51 6.96
C SER A 47 0.01 4.17 5.88
N ALA A 48 -0.42 3.59 4.76
CA ALA A 48 0.46 3.31 3.63
C ALA A 48 1.01 4.60 3.01
N THR A 49 0.19 5.65 2.91
CA THR A 49 0.61 6.95 2.35
C THR A 49 1.79 7.54 3.11
N ILE A 50 1.85 7.43 4.43
CA ILE A 50 2.96 7.96 5.25
C ILE A 50 4.05 6.92 5.54
N ALA A 51 3.99 5.72 4.96
CA ALA A 51 4.92 4.63 5.24
C ALA A 51 6.29 4.83 4.57
N TRP A 52 7.01 5.89 4.99
CA TRP A 52 8.42 6.11 4.64
C TRP A 52 9.20 6.76 5.78
N GLY A 53 10.42 6.28 6.02
CA GLY A 53 11.28 6.74 7.11
C GLY A 53 11.33 5.75 8.27
N ASN A 54 11.48 6.25 9.48
CA ASN A 54 11.57 5.42 10.68
C ASN A 54 10.22 4.75 11.01
N ARG A 55 10.23 3.43 11.18
CA ARG A 55 9.02 2.63 11.39
C ARG A 55 8.21 3.05 12.62
N LYS A 56 8.89 3.31 13.76
CA LYS A 56 8.22 3.77 14.99
C LYS A 56 7.51 5.10 14.77
N SER A 57 8.17 6.04 14.06
CA SER A 57 7.57 7.33 13.71
C SER A 57 6.37 7.18 12.77
N ILE A 58 6.42 6.24 11.82
CA ILE A 58 5.30 5.94 10.91
C ILE A 58 4.10 5.46 11.72
N ILE A 59 4.28 4.45 12.57
CA ILE A 59 3.22 3.87 13.40
C ILE A 59 2.62 4.92 14.33
N ASN A 60 3.45 5.72 15.02
CA ASN A 60 2.99 6.77 15.92
C ASN A 60 2.16 7.83 15.17
N ASN A 61 2.64 8.28 14.00
CA ASN A 61 1.91 9.27 13.23
C ASN A 61 0.64 8.70 12.57
N ALA A 62 0.63 7.45 12.14
CA ALA A 62 -0.58 6.80 11.65
C ALA A 62 -1.63 6.64 12.77
N ASN A 63 -1.21 6.29 13.99
CA ASN A 63 -2.10 6.32 15.17
C ASN A 63 -2.65 7.72 15.43
N ARG A 64 -1.80 8.76 15.36
CA ARG A 64 -2.24 10.15 15.52
C ARG A 64 -3.24 10.57 14.44
N MET A 65 -3.07 10.12 13.20
CA MET A 65 -4.06 10.37 12.15
C MET A 65 -5.42 9.78 12.53
N MET A 66 -5.46 8.53 13.02
CA MET A 66 -6.72 7.91 13.44
C MET A 66 -7.37 8.64 14.62
N GLN A 67 -6.58 9.09 15.60
CA GLN A 67 -7.08 9.91 16.72
C GLN A 67 -7.68 11.24 16.23
N LEU A 68 -7.03 11.91 15.27
CA LEU A 68 -7.52 13.15 14.67
C LEU A 68 -8.81 12.94 13.83
N LEU A 69 -9.07 11.71 13.40
CA LEU A 69 -10.30 11.28 12.74
C LEU A 69 -11.28 10.62 13.73
N ASP A 70 -11.16 10.94 15.02
CA ASP A 70 -12.03 10.48 16.12
C ASP A 70 -12.11 8.94 16.24
N ASN A 71 -11.09 8.20 15.75
CA ASN A 71 -11.04 6.75 15.61
C ASN A 71 -12.24 6.16 14.86
N SER A 72 -12.88 6.94 14.01
CA SER A 72 -14.00 6.58 13.14
C SER A 72 -13.78 7.21 11.76
N PRO A 73 -12.71 6.82 11.03
CA PRO A 73 -12.24 7.56 9.87
C PRO A 73 -13.27 7.70 8.76
N TYR A 74 -14.09 6.69 8.49
CA TYR A 74 -15.14 6.80 7.48
C TYR A 74 -16.24 7.80 7.88
N ASP A 75 -16.72 7.70 9.13
CA ASP A 75 -17.75 8.61 9.64
C ASP A 75 -17.24 10.05 9.62
N PHE A 76 -16.02 10.28 10.08
CA PHE A 76 -15.38 11.59 10.01
C PHE A 76 -15.31 12.10 8.56
N ILE A 77 -14.82 11.29 7.62
CA ILE A 77 -14.67 11.69 6.22
C ILE A 77 -16.02 12.09 5.61
N ILE A 78 -17.08 11.34 5.87
CA ILE A 78 -18.38 11.62 5.25
C ILE A 78 -19.07 12.84 5.87
N ASN A 79 -18.97 13.01 7.20
CA ASN A 79 -19.81 13.96 7.94
C ASN A 79 -19.10 15.24 8.39
N HIS A 80 -17.75 15.33 8.31
CA HIS A 80 -17.03 16.52 8.78
C HIS A 80 -17.53 17.81 8.15
N GLN A 81 -17.51 18.88 8.94
CA GLN A 81 -17.66 20.28 8.51
C GLN A 81 -16.28 20.93 8.35
N GLU A 82 -16.18 22.09 7.70
CA GLU A 82 -14.88 22.75 7.47
C GLU A 82 -14.12 23.05 8.77
N GLN A 83 -14.81 23.42 9.84
CA GLN A 83 -14.21 23.67 11.15
C GLN A 83 -13.56 22.41 11.78
N ASP A 84 -14.07 21.21 11.48
CA ASP A 84 -13.51 19.97 11.98
C ASP A 84 -12.13 19.66 11.38
N LEU A 85 -11.81 20.29 10.25
CA LEU A 85 -10.53 20.13 9.57
C LEU A 85 -9.41 20.95 10.22
N GLU A 86 -9.71 21.98 11.02
CA GLU A 86 -8.71 22.82 11.68
C GLU A 86 -7.79 21.98 12.60
N LYS A 87 -8.36 20.97 13.28
CA LYS A 87 -7.55 20.07 14.14
C LYS A 87 -6.52 19.23 13.38
N LEU A 88 -6.61 19.15 12.05
CA LEU A 88 -5.68 18.42 11.19
C LEU A 88 -4.47 19.30 10.79
N GLU A 89 -4.58 20.63 10.81
CA GLU A 89 -3.53 21.56 10.36
C GLU A 89 -2.18 21.35 11.05
N PRO A 90 -2.10 21.08 12.38
CA PRO A 90 -0.83 20.87 13.06
C PRO A 90 -0.17 19.51 12.77
N PHE A 91 -0.78 18.66 11.91
CA PHE A 91 -0.21 17.36 11.60
C PHE A 91 1.02 17.48 10.71
N VAL A 92 2.09 16.78 11.09
CA VAL A 92 3.32 16.68 10.27
C VAL A 92 3.91 15.28 10.36
N HIS A 93 4.15 14.68 9.21
CA HIS A 93 5.00 13.52 9.03
C HIS A 93 5.98 13.77 7.88
N ARG A 94 7.22 14.14 8.20
CA ARG A 94 8.25 14.52 7.22
C ARG A 94 7.75 15.63 6.28
N THR A 95 7.55 15.30 4.98
CA THR A 95 7.07 16.26 3.97
C THR A 95 5.55 16.23 3.76
N PHE A 96 4.83 15.35 4.46
CA PHE A 96 3.37 15.32 4.50
C PHE A 96 2.91 16.13 5.70
N ASN A 97 2.18 17.21 5.46
CA ASN A 97 1.72 18.14 6.51
C ASN A 97 0.19 18.23 6.58
N GLY A 98 -0.33 19.08 7.48
CA GLY A 98 -1.75 19.25 7.71
C GLY A 98 -2.55 19.63 6.46
N LEU A 99 -2.02 20.50 5.59
CA LEU A 99 -2.68 20.85 4.33
C LEU A 99 -2.78 19.65 3.36
N ASP A 100 -1.73 18.81 3.33
CA ASP A 100 -1.78 17.55 2.58
C ASP A 100 -2.83 16.60 3.18
N PHE A 101 -2.90 16.54 4.52
CA PHE A 101 -3.85 15.68 5.22
C PHE A 101 -5.30 16.13 4.98
N ILE A 102 -5.60 17.43 5.09
CA ILE A 102 -6.92 18.01 4.78
C ILE A 102 -7.31 17.69 3.33
N THR A 103 -6.39 17.88 2.38
CA THR A 103 -6.63 17.50 0.97
C THR A 103 -6.99 16.04 0.85
N PHE A 104 -6.27 15.14 1.53
CA PHE A 104 -6.55 13.70 1.50
C PHE A 104 -7.92 13.35 2.06
N ILE A 105 -8.36 14.02 3.14
CA ILE A 105 -9.72 13.84 3.70
C ILE A 105 -10.79 14.28 2.71
N LYS A 106 -10.62 15.46 2.10
CA LYS A 106 -11.55 15.98 1.09
C LYS A 106 -11.58 15.09 -0.17
N SER A 107 -10.41 14.60 -0.63
CA SER A 107 -10.31 13.66 -1.75
C SER A 107 -10.98 12.33 -1.44
N LEU A 108 -10.77 11.76 -0.25
CA LEU A 108 -11.45 10.53 0.16
C LEU A 108 -12.97 10.71 0.21
N LYS A 109 -13.46 11.85 0.75
CA LYS A 109 -14.90 12.18 0.72
C LYS A 109 -15.43 12.20 -0.71
N HIS A 110 -14.68 12.80 -1.64
CA HIS A 110 -15.00 12.81 -3.07
C HIS A 110 -15.07 11.40 -3.66
N ILE A 111 -14.07 10.54 -3.38
CA ILE A 111 -14.04 9.16 -3.85
C ILE A 111 -15.24 8.35 -3.33
N TYR A 112 -15.56 8.43 -2.03
CA TYR A 112 -16.70 7.69 -1.48
C TYR A 112 -18.05 8.20 -1.98
N LYS A 113 -18.20 9.50 -2.22
CA LYS A 113 -19.46 10.08 -2.70
C LYS A 113 -19.69 9.90 -4.19
N ASN A 114 -18.64 9.96 -5.01
CA ASN A 114 -18.79 10.08 -6.47
C ASN A 114 -18.26 8.84 -7.23
N HIS A 115 -17.45 7.98 -6.59
CA HIS A 115 -16.82 6.82 -7.23
C HIS A 115 -17.12 5.50 -6.52
N ASN A 116 -18.14 5.45 -5.67
CA ASN A 116 -18.56 4.24 -4.91
C ASN A 116 -17.46 3.65 -4.01
N GLY A 117 -16.51 4.47 -3.54
CA GLY A 117 -15.45 4.07 -2.62
C GLY A 117 -14.16 3.57 -3.28
N LEU A 118 -13.21 3.18 -2.43
CA LEU A 118 -11.86 2.85 -2.87
C LEU A 118 -11.80 1.57 -3.72
N GLU A 119 -12.49 0.49 -3.32
CA GLU A 119 -12.49 -0.75 -4.12
C GLU A 119 -13.01 -0.51 -5.53
N ALA A 120 -14.13 0.19 -5.66
CA ALA A 120 -14.80 0.41 -6.94
C ALA A 120 -13.92 1.19 -7.93
N ILE A 121 -13.24 2.25 -7.47
CA ILE A 121 -12.41 3.06 -8.37
C ILE A 121 -11.19 2.28 -8.88
N PHE A 122 -10.58 1.43 -8.06
CA PHE A 122 -9.49 0.57 -8.53
C PHE A 122 -10.01 -0.53 -9.47
N ALA A 123 -11.19 -1.11 -9.18
CA ALA A 123 -11.78 -2.16 -10.01
C ALA A 123 -12.17 -1.67 -11.41
N THR A 124 -12.67 -0.44 -11.52
CA THR A 124 -13.12 0.16 -12.80
C THR A 124 -12.01 0.18 -13.87
N HIS A 125 -10.75 0.34 -13.46
CA HIS A 125 -9.61 0.47 -14.36
C HIS A 125 -8.60 -0.67 -14.22
N ALA A 126 -8.97 -1.76 -13.56
CA ALA A 126 -8.13 -2.93 -13.41
C ALA A 126 -7.94 -3.65 -14.76
N GLU A 127 -6.71 -4.05 -15.05
CA GLU A 127 -6.38 -4.91 -16.19
C GLU A 127 -6.30 -6.37 -15.72
N ASN A 128 -6.33 -7.33 -16.64
CA ASN A 128 -6.38 -8.76 -16.29
C ASN A 128 -5.21 -9.22 -15.40
N ASP A 129 -4.05 -8.60 -15.53
CA ASP A 129 -2.81 -8.99 -14.87
C ASP A 129 -2.09 -7.83 -14.18
N SER A 130 -2.73 -6.63 -14.08
CA SER A 130 -2.08 -5.44 -13.52
C SER A 130 -3.08 -4.44 -12.96
N LEU A 131 -2.71 -3.81 -11.84
CA LEU A 131 -3.41 -2.64 -11.28
C LEU A 131 -2.66 -1.32 -11.51
N GLN A 132 -1.56 -1.31 -12.27
CA GLN A 132 -0.74 -0.10 -12.43
C GLN A 132 -1.50 1.02 -13.15
N LYS A 133 -2.35 0.67 -14.11
CA LYS A 133 -3.22 1.62 -14.79
C LYS A 133 -4.35 2.11 -13.87
N ALA A 134 -4.91 1.22 -13.05
CA ALA A 134 -5.90 1.60 -12.05
C ALA A 134 -5.34 2.59 -11.02
N ILE A 135 -4.06 2.45 -10.60
CA ILE A 135 -3.39 3.44 -9.73
C ILE A 135 -3.30 4.82 -10.41
N HIS A 136 -3.01 4.86 -11.70
CA HIS A 136 -2.96 6.11 -12.45
C HIS A 136 -4.32 6.82 -12.45
N PHE A 137 -5.39 6.12 -12.81
CA PHE A 137 -6.74 6.70 -12.83
C PHE A 137 -7.25 7.04 -11.43
N PHE A 138 -6.97 6.20 -10.43
CA PHE A 138 -7.22 6.54 -9.03
C PHE A 138 -6.59 7.88 -8.67
N LYS A 139 -5.31 8.10 -9.02
CA LYS A 139 -4.64 9.37 -8.77
C LYS A 139 -5.33 10.54 -9.45
N GLN A 140 -5.81 10.39 -10.68
CA GLN A 140 -6.54 11.44 -11.38
C GLN A 140 -7.82 11.81 -10.62
N SER A 141 -8.67 10.82 -10.33
CA SER A 141 -9.92 11.06 -9.61
C SER A 141 -9.70 11.55 -8.18
N PHE A 142 -8.65 11.08 -7.50
CA PHE A 142 -8.31 11.54 -6.16
C PHE A 142 -7.96 13.03 -6.10
N PHE A 143 -7.42 13.59 -7.17
CA PHE A 143 -7.05 14.99 -7.31
C PHE A 143 -7.97 15.78 -8.25
N GLU A 144 -9.20 15.36 -8.46
CA GLU A 144 -10.24 16.16 -9.15
C GLU A 144 -10.70 17.37 -8.34
N ILE A 145 -10.52 17.33 -7.01
CA ILE A 145 -10.83 18.44 -6.12
C ILE A 145 -9.73 19.52 -6.12
N GLU A 146 -10.05 20.72 -5.66
CA GLU A 146 -9.07 21.78 -5.45
C GLU A 146 -7.98 21.34 -4.46
N HIS A 147 -6.71 21.50 -4.84
CA HIS A 147 -5.58 21.07 -4.04
C HIS A 147 -4.29 21.80 -4.41
N LEU A 148 -3.31 21.82 -3.49
CA LEU A 148 -1.97 22.30 -3.80
C LEU A 148 -1.24 21.29 -4.70
N GLN A 149 -0.63 21.76 -5.79
CA GLN A 149 0.13 20.92 -6.74
C GLN A 149 1.16 20.02 -6.04
N ARG A 150 1.79 20.53 -4.96
CA ARG A 150 2.78 19.76 -4.20
C ARG A 150 2.22 18.50 -3.53
N THR A 151 0.93 18.47 -3.22
CA THR A 151 0.27 17.35 -2.55
C THR A 151 0.23 16.10 -3.43
N GLN A 152 0.20 16.27 -4.75
CA GLN A 152 0.19 15.16 -5.71
C GLN A 152 1.38 14.20 -5.60
N LYS A 153 2.53 14.65 -5.04
CA LYS A 153 3.72 13.80 -4.82
C LYS A 153 3.47 12.64 -3.85
N HIS A 154 2.44 12.74 -3.01
CA HIS A 154 2.12 11.72 -2.01
C HIS A 154 1.38 10.52 -2.59
N VAL A 155 0.77 10.66 -3.77
CA VAL A 155 0.20 9.56 -4.57
C VAL A 155 1.06 9.37 -5.81
N SER A 156 1.78 8.25 -5.88
CA SER A 156 2.68 7.94 -6.99
C SER A 156 1.90 7.62 -8.27
N ASP A 157 2.54 7.85 -9.42
CA ASP A 157 1.96 7.58 -10.73
C ASP A 157 2.82 6.55 -11.50
N PRO A 158 2.35 5.30 -11.67
CA PRO A 158 3.08 4.27 -12.38
C PRO A 158 3.34 4.61 -13.86
N LEU A 159 2.41 5.31 -14.52
CA LEU A 159 2.59 5.70 -15.93
C LEU A 159 3.70 6.76 -16.10
N LYS A 160 4.15 7.37 -15.00
CA LYS A 160 5.36 8.21 -14.94
C LYS A 160 6.60 7.44 -14.45
N ASN A 161 6.61 6.11 -14.67
CA ASN A 161 7.71 5.22 -14.30
C ASN A 161 7.99 5.15 -12.78
N SER A 162 6.98 5.35 -11.93
CA SER A 162 7.10 5.10 -10.49
C SER A 162 6.82 3.64 -10.16
N ALA A 163 7.60 3.05 -9.25
CA ALA A 163 7.27 1.72 -8.67
C ALA A 163 6.06 1.76 -7.72
N ALA A 164 5.53 2.93 -7.40
CA ALA A 164 4.34 3.16 -6.59
C ALA A 164 4.26 2.27 -5.32
N LYS A 165 5.39 2.07 -4.62
CA LYS A 165 5.55 1.12 -3.50
C LYS A 165 4.43 1.20 -2.48
N ARG A 166 4.07 2.41 -2.05
CA ARG A 166 3.10 2.64 -0.97
C ARG A 166 1.67 2.25 -1.38
N ILE A 167 1.28 2.56 -2.61
CA ILE A 167 -0.03 2.15 -3.15
C ILE A 167 -0.07 0.65 -3.39
N ASN A 168 0.99 0.06 -3.95
CA ASN A 168 1.07 -1.39 -4.14
C ASN A 168 1.00 -2.15 -2.79
N MET A 169 1.60 -1.60 -1.73
CA MET A 169 1.48 -2.14 -0.37
C MET A 169 0.04 -2.07 0.15
N PHE A 170 -0.63 -0.93 -0.02
CA PHE A 170 -2.04 -0.77 0.33
C PHE A 170 -2.93 -1.76 -0.45
N LEU A 171 -2.72 -1.89 -1.76
CA LEU A 171 -3.48 -2.83 -2.59
C LEU A 171 -3.25 -4.29 -2.15
N ARG A 172 -2.00 -4.67 -1.79
CA ARG A 172 -1.73 -5.99 -1.21
C ARG A 172 -2.58 -6.23 0.03
N TRP A 173 -2.58 -5.28 0.97
CA TRP A 173 -3.36 -5.39 2.20
C TRP A 173 -4.85 -5.60 1.93
N MET A 174 -5.43 -4.89 0.97
CA MET A 174 -6.87 -4.93 0.70
C MET A 174 -7.30 -6.16 -0.10
N VAL A 175 -6.49 -6.61 -1.05
CA VAL A 175 -6.86 -7.62 -2.05
C VAL A 175 -6.40 -9.03 -1.67
N ARG A 176 -5.19 -9.17 -1.12
CA ARG A 176 -4.60 -10.47 -0.86
C ARG A 176 -5.29 -11.18 0.32
N ASN A 177 -5.70 -12.43 0.10
CA ASN A 177 -6.35 -13.27 1.11
C ASN A 177 -5.72 -14.67 1.11
N ASP A 178 -5.04 -15.02 2.19
CA ASP A 178 -4.32 -16.29 2.34
C ASP A 178 -4.61 -17.02 3.67
N ASN A 179 -5.60 -16.57 4.40
CA ASN A 179 -6.02 -17.12 5.70
C ASN A 179 -4.97 -17.03 6.82
N THR A 180 -3.86 -16.30 6.64
CA THR A 180 -2.88 -16.07 7.72
C THR A 180 -3.31 -14.95 8.65
N GLY A 181 -4.23 -14.10 8.20
CA GLY A 181 -4.76 -12.97 8.96
C GLY A 181 -3.87 -11.73 8.96
N VAL A 182 -2.83 -11.68 8.11
CA VAL A 182 -1.98 -10.48 7.95
C VAL A 182 -2.61 -9.49 6.99
N ASP A 183 -2.79 -9.89 5.73
CA ASP A 183 -3.52 -9.10 4.75
C ASP A 183 -5.03 -9.30 4.92
N PHE A 184 -5.84 -8.29 4.64
CA PHE A 184 -7.28 -8.32 4.93
C PHE A 184 -8.08 -9.09 3.88
N GLY A 185 -7.73 -9.00 2.61
CA GLY A 185 -8.46 -9.62 1.52
C GLY A 185 -9.96 -9.25 1.49
N ILE A 186 -10.28 -8.01 1.86
CA ILE A 186 -11.67 -7.52 1.91
C ILE A 186 -12.19 -7.06 0.56
N TRP A 187 -11.32 -6.78 -0.39
CA TRP A 187 -11.70 -6.44 -1.76
C TRP A 187 -11.90 -7.72 -2.58
N LYS A 188 -13.11 -7.93 -3.05
CA LYS A 188 -13.52 -9.17 -3.74
C LYS A 188 -13.60 -9.03 -5.26
N THR A 189 -13.58 -7.82 -5.77
CA THR A 189 -13.64 -7.52 -7.21
C THR A 189 -12.28 -7.60 -7.89
N LEU A 190 -11.19 -7.67 -7.11
CA LEU A 190 -9.81 -7.74 -7.58
C LEU A 190 -9.15 -9.06 -7.17
N SER A 191 -8.17 -9.50 -7.97
CA SER A 191 -7.44 -10.75 -7.74
C SER A 191 -6.00 -10.49 -7.28
N PRO A 192 -5.44 -11.31 -6.36
CA PRO A 192 -4.02 -11.26 -6.02
C PRO A 192 -3.08 -11.39 -7.22
N SER A 193 -3.50 -12.07 -8.30
CA SER A 193 -2.73 -12.20 -9.54
C SER A 193 -2.47 -10.87 -10.26
N GLN A 194 -3.31 -9.84 -10.01
CA GLN A 194 -3.19 -8.50 -10.60
C GLN A 194 -2.22 -7.59 -9.82
N LEU A 195 -1.85 -7.99 -8.60
CA LEU A 195 -1.02 -7.19 -7.71
C LEU A 195 0.43 -7.09 -8.19
N SER A 196 1.07 -6.00 -7.82
CA SER A 196 2.50 -5.76 -7.99
C SER A 196 3.22 -5.69 -6.64
N CYS A 197 4.44 -6.20 -6.61
CA CYS A 197 5.26 -6.23 -5.39
C CYS A 197 5.56 -4.81 -4.87
N PRO A 198 5.38 -4.52 -3.58
CA PRO A 198 5.79 -3.26 -2.97
C PRO A 198 7.31 -3.05 -2.98
N LEU A 199 7.87 -2.73 -4.15
CA LEU A 199 9.31 -2.62 -4.37
C LEU A 199 9.92 -1.44 -3.62
N ASP A 200 10.73 -1.72 -2.61
CA ASP A 200 11.54 -0.73 -1.89
C ASP A 200 13.04 -1.05 -1.91
N VAL A 201 13.82 -0.37 -1.06
CA VAL A 201 15.28 -0.59 -1.01
C VAL A 201 15.63 -1.98 -0.50
N HIS A 202 14.91 -2.48 0.53
CA HIS A 202 15.18 -3.78 1.13
C HIS A 202 14.78 -4.91 0.18
N SER A 203 13.54 -4.94 -0.27
CA SER A 203 13.06 -5.97 -1.21
C SER A 203 13.83 -5.93 -2.53
N GLY A 204 14.18 -4.74 -3.03
CA GLY A 204 14.99 -4.59 -4.25
C GLY A 204 16.42 -5.11 -4.12
N ASN A 205 17.07 -4.89 -2.98
CA ASN A 205 18.42 -5.40 -2.74
C ASN A 205 18.42 -6.94 -2.65
N VAL A 206 17.47 -7.51 -1.90
CA VAL A 206 17.31 -8.96 -1.79
C VAL A 206 16.99 -9.58 -3.16
N ALA A 207 16.06 -9.00 -3.91
CA ALA A 207 15.70 -9.48 -5.24
C ALA A 207 16.89 -9.50 -6.20
N ARG A 208 17.77 -8.50 -6.12
CA ARG A 208 19.01 -8.46 -6.93
C ARG A 208 20.00 -9.54 -6.52
N LYS A 209 20.22 -9.75 -5.22
CA LYS A 209 21.09 -10.83 -4.73
C LYS A 209 20.59 -12.21 -5.13
N LEU A 210 19.28 -12.38 -5.19
CA LEU A 210 18.64 -13.64 -5.63
C LEU A 210 18.52 -13.78 -7.15
N GLY A 211 18.95 -12.78 -7.94
CA GLY A 211 18.87 -12.81 -9.39
C GLY A 211 17.45 -12.63 -9.96
N LEU A 212 16.49 -12.18 -9.15
CA LEU A 212 15.11 -11.90 -9.56
C LEU A 212 14.98 -10.51 -10.22
N LEU A 213 15.91 -9.61 -9.94
CA LEU A 213 15.94 -8.24 -10.43
C LEU A 213 17.36 -7.86 -10.81
N GLN A 214 17.57 -7.35 -12.02
CA GLN A 214 18.88 -6.88 -12.50
C GLN A 214 18.99 -5.37 -12.51
N ARG A 215 17.86 -4.69 -12.77
CA ARG A 215 17.81 -3.22 -12.85
C ARG A 215 18.22 -2.59 -11.51
N LYS A 216 19.19 -1.65 -11.56
CA LYS A 216 19.76 -0.99 -10.36
C LYS A 216 18.81 -0.02 -9.67
N LYS A 217 17.92 0.67 -10.43
CA LYS A 217 16.94 1.63 -9.90
C LYS A 217 15.66 0.91 -9.47
N ASN A 218 15.00 1.37 -8.40
CA ASN A 218 13.68 0.89 -7.97
C ASN A 218 12.60 1.78 -8.59
N ASP A 219 12.39 1.66 -9.89
CA ASP A 219 11.39 2.39 -10.67
C ASP A 219 10.35 1.43 -11.29
N GLY A 220 9.40 1.96 -12.07
CA GLY A 220 8.35 1.15 -12.69
C GLY A 220 8.87 0.01 -13.57
N LYS A 221 9.99 0.23 -14.29
CA LYS A 221 10.64 -0.82 -15.11
C LYS A 221 11.21 -1.94 -14.24
N ALA A 222 11.82 -1.58 -13.10
CA ALA A 222 12.30 -2.57 -12.12
C ALA A 222 11.14 -3.36 -11.51
N LEU A 223 10.02 -2.69 -11.21
CA LEU A 223 8.81 -3.33 -10.73
C LEU A 223 8.30 -4.37 -11.73
N THR A 224 8.17 -4.01 -13.00
CA THR A 224 7.75 -4.94 -14.07
C THR A 224 8.68 -6.15 -14.17
N GLU A 225 10.00 -5.94 -14.08
CA GLU A 225 10.99 -7.02 -14.11
C GLU A 225 10.80 -7.99 -12.92
N LEU A 226 10.65 -7.43 -11.70
CA LEU A 226 10.42 -8.21 -10.50
C LEU A 226 9.10 -8.97 -10.56
N ASP A 227 7.99 -8.30 -10.89
CA ASP A 227 6.66 -8.91 -10.99
C ASP A 227 6.65 -10.09 -11.96
N ASN A 228 7.33 -9.96 -13.12
CA ASN A 228 7.47 -11.04 -14.09
C ASN A 228 8.25 -12.23 -13.52
N ALA A 229 9.26 -11.99 -12.68
CA ALA A 229 10.00 -13.05 -12.03
C ALA A 229 9.15 -13.77 -10.97
N LEU A 230 8.39 -13.01 -10.16
CA LEU A 230 7.53 -13.55 -9.11
C LEU A 230 6.35 -14.33 -9.70
N ARG A 231 5.71 -13.85 -10.78
CA ARG A 231 4.63 -14.55 -11.49
C ARG A 231 5.04 -15.88 -12.09
N LYS A 232 6.31 -16.06 -12.46
CA LYS A 232 6.84 -17.36 -12.92
C LYS A 232 6.91 -18.39 -11.79
N MET A 233 6.97 -17.96 -10.52
CA MET A 233 6.97 -18.84 -9.36
C MET A 233 5.56 -19.10 -8.85
N ASP A 234 4.71 -18.07 -8.81
CA ASP A 234 3.30 -18.18 -8.48
C ASP A 234 2.51 -17.12 -9.27
N LYS A 235 1.72 -17.59 -10.24
CA LYS A 235 0.90 -16.70 -11.08
C LYS A 235 -0.37 -16.20 -10.39
N ASN A 236 -0.85 -16.93 -9.38
CA ASN A 236 -2.11 -16.63 -8.69
C ASN A 236 -1.91 -15.67 -7.53
N ASP A 237 -0.75 -15.75 -6.84
CA ASP A 237 -0.39 -14.89 -5.71
C ASP A 237 1.11 -14.52 -5.74
N PRO A 238 1.55 -13.75 -6.76
CA PRO A 238 2.97 -13.41 -6.91
C PRO A 238 3.49 -12.54 -5.77
N VAL A 239 2.62 -11.73 -5.15
CA VAL A 239 3.02 -10.78 -4.12
C VAL A 239 3.16 -11.37 -2.73
N LYS A 240 2.81 -12.65 -2.52
CA LYS A 240 3.17 -13.35 -1.28
C LYS A 240 4.68 -13.31 -1.01
N TYR A 241 5.48 -13.29 -2.07
CA TYR A 241 6.95 -13.23 -1.97
C TYR A 241 7.48 -11.90 -1.44
N ASP A 242 6.65 -10.85 -1.35
CA ASP A 242 7.04 -9.60 -0.67
C ASP A 242 7.40 -9.87 0.81
N PHE A 243 6.68 -10.76 1.50
CA PHE A 243 7.01 -11.17 2.86
C PHE A 243 8.41 -11.78 2.95
N ALA A 244 8.78 -12.64 2.00
CA ALA A 244 10.11 -13.25 1.94
C ALA A 244 11.19 -12.21 1.65
N LEU A 245 11.02 -11.37 0.63
CA LEU A 245 11.99 -10.36 0.23
C LEU A 245 12.19 -9.30 1.32
N PHE A 246 11.09 -8.84 1.92
CA PHE A 246 11.13 -7.87 3.01
C PHE A 246 11.75 -8.49 4.27
N GLY A 247 11.31 -9.69 4.65
CA GLY A 247 11.81 -10.38 5.85
C GLY A 247 13.30 -10.66 5.78
N LEU A 248 13.79 -11.18 4.66
CA LEU A 248 15.23 -11.38 4.42
C LEU A 248 16.02 -10.06 4.52
N GLY A 249 15.50 -8.98 3.94
CA GLY A 249 16.21 -7.70 3.94
C GLY A 249 16.20 -6.97 5.27
N VAL A 250 15.10 -7.06 6.05
CA VAL A 250 14.92 -6.29 7.28
C VAL A 250 15.37 -7.07 8.51
N PHE A 251 15.06 -8.36 8.59
CA PHE A 251 15.32 -9.16 9.80
C PHE A 251 16.60 -10.00 9.71
N GLU A 252 17.01 -10.39 8.52
CA GLU A 252 18.22 -11.24 8.35
C GLU A 252 19.42 -10.46 7.79
N GLY A 253 19.21 -9.21 7.32
CA GLY A 253 20.30 -8.41 6.74
C GLY A 253 20.87 -8.98 5.44
N PHE A 254 20.07 -9.77 4.73
CA PHE A 254 20.42 -10.50 3.51
C PHE A 254 20.89 -9.56 2.40
#